data_4b9d48005017ec3f19e7f0f40c988669
#
_entry.id   4b9d48005017ec3f19e7f0f40c988669
#
_cell.length_a   1.000
_cell.length_b   1.000
_cell.length_c   1.000
_cell.angle_alpha   90.00
_cell.angle_beta   90.00
_cell.angle_gamma   90.00
#
_symmetry.space_group_name_H-M   'P 1'
#
loop_
_entity.id
_entity.type
_entity.pdbx_description
1 polymer ?
#
loop_
_entity_poly.entity_id
_entity_poly.type
_entity_poly.pdbx_seq_one_letter_code
_entity_poly.pdbx_strand_id
1 'polypeptide(L)'
;MFAEFLNIIVRSLKLDKTLYKDNRNFGEAAIYFAGLIMILDGVAGAVAANTVVKTAIGISGLTAIITWLVWSLFIFVIGVKLFPDKETKVPFKKILIAVGYAHSPGLLRFFAVTPDLMIPIIFLTQFWIFAGLIISTKQILSLKSNIKSFGIVFLSFLIIAFLSISFVMSRINALPISTIS
;
A
#
# COMPACT_ATOMS: atom_id res chain seq x y z
N MET A 1 -8.85 15.68 14.90
CA MET A 1 -8.15 14.39 14.71
C MET A 1 -9.05 13.30 14.11
N PHE A 2 -10.10 12.80 14.79
CA PHE A 2 -10.93 11.72 14.24
C PHE A 2 -11.65 12.10 12.93
N ALA A 3 -12.30 13.25 12.88
CA ALA A 3 -12.95 13.76 11.66
C ALA A 3 -11.97 13.98 10.49
N GLU A 4 -10.76 14.40 10.79
CA GLU A 4 -9.68 14.56 9.81
C GLU A 4 -9.24 13.21 9.24
N PHE A 5 -9.06 12.21 10.11
CA PHE A 5 -8.75 10.84 9.72
C PHE A 5 -9.82 10.26 8.79
N LEU A 6 -11.10 10.38 9.15
CA LEU A 6 -12.21 9.94 8.30
C LEU A 6 -12.25 10.70 6.97
N ASN A 7 -12.00 12.00 6.97
CA ASN A 7 -11.94 12.79 5.74
C ASN A 7 -10.83 12.30 4.81
N ILE A 8 -9.66 11.94 5.34
CA ILE A 8 -8.56 11.36 4.54
C ILE A 8 -9.00 10.05 3.89
N ILE A 9 -9.62 9.14 4.65
CA ILE A 9 -10.13 7.87 4.13
C ILE A 9 -11.14 8.11 3.00
N VAL A 10 -12.15 8.94 3.24
CA VAL A 10 -13.20 9.23 2.25
C VAL A 10 -12.61 9.86 0.98
N ARG A 11 -11.68 10.79 1.11
CA ARG A 11 -11.02 11.42 -0.04
C ARG A 11 -10.14 10.43 -0.80
N SER A 12 -9.44 9.54 -0.09
CA SER A 12 -8.66 8.47 -0.73
C SER A 12 -9.55 7.48 -1.49
N LEU A 13 -10.68 7.07 -0.91
CA LEU A 13 -11.68 6.24 -1.58
C LEU A 13 -12.24 6.90 -2.84
N LYS A 14 -12.40 8.22 -2.85
CA LYS A 14 -12.83 8.99 -4.03
C LYS A 14 -11.71 9.23 -5.04
N LEU A 15 -10.49 8.75 -4.79
CA LEU A 15 -9.30 9.02 -5.60
C LEU A 15 -9.05 10.53 -5.80
N ASP A 16 -9.34 11.32 -4.75
CA ASP A 16 -9.23 12.78 -4.79
C ASP A 16 -7.75 13.20 -4.90
N LYS A 17 -7.41 13.73 -6.07
CA LYS A 17 -6.06 14.21 -6.38
C LYS A 17 -5.60 15.32 -5.44
N THR A 18 -6.52 16.15 -4.93
CA THR A 18 -6.21 17.27 -4.06
C THR A 18 -5.76 16.82 -2.67
N LEU A 19 -6.13 15.59 -2.25
CA LEU A 19 -5.62 14.97 -1.03
C LEU A 19 -4.08 14.92 -1.03
N TYR A 20 -3.48 14.55 -2.15
CA TYR A 20 -2.04 14.36 -2.30
C TYR A 20 -1.28 15.63 -2.72
N LYS A 21 -2.01 16.66 -3.15
CA LYS A 21 -1.43 17.93 -3.62
C LYS A 21 -1.31 18.98 -2.51
N ASP A 22 -2.26 18.98 -1.58
CA ASP A 22 -2.32 19.96 -0.49
C ASP A 22 -1.34 19.56 0.63
N ASN A 23 -0.35 20.43 0.86
CA ASN A 23 0.67 20.21 1.91
C ASN A 23 0.08 20.11 3.34
N ARG A 24 -1.11 20.67 3.59
CA ARG A 24 -1.79 20.56 4.89
C ARG A 24 -2.08 19.11 5.29
N ASN A 25 -2.28 18.23 4.30
CA ASN A 25 -2.53 16.80 4.54
C ASN A 25 -1.26 16.02 4.93
N PHE A 26 -0.09 16.67 5.00
CA PHE A 26 1.21 16.07 5.31
C PHE A 26 1.83 16.66 6.58
N GLY A 27 1.01 17.16 7.49
CA GLY A 27 1.40 17.64 8.82
C GLY A 27 1.98 16.54 9.71
N GLU A 28 2.26 16.87 10.97
CA GLU A 28 2.89 15.93 11.91
C GLU A 28 2.05 14.68 12.18
N ALA A 29 0.73 14.85 12.32
CA ALA A 29 -0.20 13.74 12.55
C ALA A 29 -0.38 12.81 11.34
N ALA A 30 -0.02 13.24 10.15
CA ALA A 30 -0.25 12.52 8.90
C ALA A 30 0.44 11.14 8.84
N ILE A 31 1.63 11.02 9.43
CA ILE A 31 2.36 9.75 9.48
C ILE A 31 1.64 8.72 10.35
N TYR A 32 1.01 9.15 11.44
CA TYR A 32 0.23 8.26 12.31
C TYR A 32 -1.06 7.82 11.63
N PHE A 33 -1.73 8.71 10.89
CA PHE A 33 -2.91 8.34 10.09
C PHE A 33 -2.57 7.33 9.01
N ALA A 34 -1.46 7.56 8.28
CA ALA A 34 -0.99 6.64 7.27
C ALA A 34 -0.64 5.26 7.86
N GLY A 35 0.09 5.23 8.98
CA GLY A 35 0.43 4.00 9.69
C GLY A 35 -0.82 3.26 10.20
N LEU A 36 -1.80 3.97 10.75
CA LEU A 36 -3.05 3.39 11.22
C LEU A 36 -3.85 2.76 10.06
N ILE A 37 -3.94 3.44 8.91
CA ILE A 37 -4.57 2.89 7.71
C ILE A 37 -3.87 1.58 7.30
N MET A 38 -2.55 1.54 7.29
CA MET A 38 -1.79 0.35 6.92
C MET A 38 -2.01 -0.82 7.87
N ILE A 39 -2.01 -0.57 9.18
CA ILE A 39 -2.31 -1.60 10.18
C ILE A 39 -3.73 -2.15 9.97
N LEU A 40 -4.70 -1.25 9.80
CA LEU A 40 -6.09 -1.63 9.58
C LEU A 40 -6.29 -2.39 8.26
N ASP A 41 -5.59 -2.02 7.18
CA ASP A 41 -5.60 -2.76 5.91
C ASP A 41 -5.04 -4.18 6.09
N GLY A 42 -3.93 -4.33 6.82
CA GLY A 42 -3.37 -5.65 7.14
C GLY A 42 -4.31 -6.51 7.97
N VAL A 43 -4.94 -5.93 8.99
CA VAL A 43 -5.95 -6.61 9.82
C VAL A 43 -7.18 -6.99 8.98
N ALA A 44 -7.67 -6.09 8.13
CA ALA A 44 -8.79 -6.36 7.23
C ALA A 44 -8.48 -7.52 6.27
N GLY A 45 -7.24 -7.59 5.76
CA GLY A 45 -6.78 -8.72 4.95
C GLY A 45 -6.78 -10.05 5.72
N ALA A 46 -6.36 -10.05 6.98
CA ALA A 46 -6.38 -11.25 7.84
C ALA A 46 -7.83 -11.71 8.13
N VAL A 47 -8.73 -10.78 8.38
CA VAL A 47 -10.17 -11.06 8.57
C VAL A 47 -10.77 -11.65 7.30
N ALA A 48 -10.51 -11.07 6.14
CA ALA A 48 -10.97 -11.57 4.85
C ALA A 48 -10.48 -13.00 4.56
N ALA A 49 -9.24 -13.32 4.96
CA ALA A 49 -8.66 -14.66 4.79
C ALA A 49 -9.14 -15.68 5.83
N ASN A 50 -10.13 -15.35 6.69
CA ASN A 50 -10.61 -16.19 7.81
C ASN A 50 -9.50 -16.67 8.78
N THR A 51 -8.39 -15.96 8.83
CA THR A 51 -7.28 -16.23 9.73
C THR A 51 -7.46 -15.49 11.07
N VAL A 52 -8.56 -15.80 11.79
CA VAL A 52 -8.96 -15.08 13.01
C VAL A 52 -8.22 -15.58 14.27
N VAL A 53 -7.01 -16.07 14.13
CA VAL A 53 -6.15 -16.35 15.28
C VAL A 53 -5.49 -15.03 15.71
N LYS A 54 -5.54 -14.70 17.01
CA LYS A 54 -4.95 -13.44 17.55
C LYS A 54 -3.51 -13.20 17.07
N THR A 55 -2.72 -14.27 16.99
CA THR A 55 -1.34 -14.21 16.48
C THR A 55 -1.28 -13.82 15.00
N ALA A 56 -2.20 -14.32 14.16
CA ALA A 56 -2.25 -14.00 12.75
C ALA A 56 -2.60 -12.53 12.51
N ILE A 57 -3.51 -11.94 13.29
CA ILE A 57 -3.86 -10.52 13.23
C ILE A 57 -2.65 -9.64 13.54
N GLY A 58 -1.91 -9.96 14.60
CA GLY A 58 -0.70 -9.22 14.97
C GLY A 58 0.39 -9.31 13.91
N ILE A 59 0.63 -10.49 13.36
CA ILE A 59 1.59 -10.70 12.27
C ILE A 59 1.16 -9.94 11.03
N SER A 60 -0.12 -9.94 10.68
CA SER A 60 -0.64 -9.22 9.50
C SER A 60 -0.45 -7.72 9.61
N GLY A 61 -0.69 -7.14 10.79
CA GLY A 61 -0.42 -5.72 11.03
C GLY A 61 1.07 -5.37 10.89
N LEU A 62 1.96 -6.20 11.44
CA LEU A 62 3.41 -6.01 11.30
C LEU A 62 3.85 -6.16 9.85
N THR A 63 3.36 -7.17 9.14
CA THR A 63 3.66 -7.39 7.73
C THR A 63 3.20 -6.21 6.88
N ALA A 64 2.01 -5.65 7.17
CA ALA A 64 1.51 -4.46 6.48
C ALA A 64 2.44 -3.25 6.65
N ILE A 65 2.99 -3.02 7.85
CA ILE A 65 3.96 -1.96 8.09
C ILE A 65 5.25 -2.19 7.29
N ILE A 66 5.77 -3.40 7.28
CA ILE A 66 6.98 -3.74 6.49
C ILE A 66 6.71 -3.52 5.00
N THR A 67 5.58 -4.02 4.50
CA THR A 67 5.17 -3.85 3.11
C THR A 67 5.03 -2.38 2.74
N TRP A 68 4.44 -1.56 3.61
CA TRP A 68 4.33 -0.12 3.44
C TRP A 68 5.68 0.57 3.27
N LEU A 69 6.65 0.24 4.15
CA LEU A 69 8.00 0.78 4.06
C LEU A 69 8.68 0.37 2.75
N VAL A 70 8.55 -0.89 2.37
CA VAL A 70 9.14 -1.43 1.13
C VAL A 70 8.53 -0.76 -0.11
N TRP A 71 7.20 -0.67 -0.20
CA TRP A 71 6.52 0.04 -1.29
C TRP A 71 6.97 1.50 -1.42
N SER A 72 7.00 2.20 -0.29
CA SER A 72 7.41 3.61 -0.25
C SER A 72 8.85 3.79 -0.67
N LEU A 73 9.73 2.87 -0.25
CA LEU A 73 11.15 2.87 -0.63
C LEU A 73 11.32 2.69 -2.15
N PHE A 74 10.64 1.72 -2.75
CA PHE A 74 10.76 1.50 -4.20
C PHE A 74 10.19 2.67 -5.00
N ILE A 75 9.04 3.23 -4.62
CA ILE A 75 8.51 4.43 -5.27
C ILE A 75 9.49 5.61 -5.12
N PHE A 76 10.12 5.77 -3.96
CA PHE A 76 11.13 6.80 -3.75
C PHE A 76 12.36 6.58 -4.64
N VAL A 77 12.94 5.38 -4.62
CA VAL A 77 14.15 5.08 -5.39
C VAL A 77 13.88 5.21 -6.89
N ILE A 78 12.79 4.61 -7.37
CA ILE A 78 12.48 4.63 -8.79
C ILE A 78 12.05 6.03 -9.24
N GLY A 79 11.13 6.68 -8.50
CA GLY A 79 10.54 7.95 -8.91
C GLY A 79 11.42 9.17 -8.66
N VAL A 80 12.21 9.17 -7.56
CA VAL A 80 13.02 10.35 -7.18
C VAL A 80 14.48 10.20 -7.59
N LYS A 81 15.02 8.97 -7.60
CA LYS A 81 16.45 8.73 -7.88
C LYS A 81 16.73 8.26 -9.31
N LEU A 82 15.92 7.32 -9.83
CA LEU A 82 16.16 6.74 -11.15
C LEU A 82 15.47 7.52 -12.26
N PHE A 83 14.23 7.95 -12.08
CA PHE A 83 13.43 8.61 -13.11
C PHE A 83 12.82 9.95 -12.62
N PRO A 84 13.62 10.89 -12.08
CA PRO A 84 13.09 12.17 -11.63
C PRO A 84 12.55 13.01 -12.80
N ASP A 85 11.56 13.86 -12.53
CA ASP A 85 11.26 15.02 -13.36
C ASP A 85 12.01 16.24 -12.82
N LYS A 86 12.09 17.34 -13.61
CA LYS A 86 12.87 18.54 -13.26
C LYS A 86 12.49 19.13 -11.89
N GLU A 87 11.23 18.94 -11.48
CA GLU A 87 10.67 19.49 -10.24
C GLU A 87 10.56 18.46 -9.11
N THR A 88 11.05 17.23 -9.33
CA THR A 88 10.92 16.13 -8.33
C THR A 88 11.92 16.32 -7.19
N LYS A 89 11.51 17.08 -6.17
CA LYS A 89 12.23 17.23 -4.89
C LYS A 89 11.28 16.92 -3.75
N VAL A 90 11.19 15.65 -3.36
CA VAL A 90 10.20 15.18 -2.39
C VAL A 90 10.89 14.38 -1.28
N PRO A 91 10.67 14.72 0.00
CA PRO A 91 11.21 13.93 1.12
C PRO A 91 10.51 12.56 1.19
N PHE A 92 11.25 11.54 1.60
CA PHE A 92 10.73 10.18 1.75
C PHE A 92 9.48 10.10 2.63
N LYS A 93 9.45 10.89 3.74
CA LYS A 93 8.29 10.98 4.64
C LYS A 93 6.99 11.29 3.89
N LYS A 94 7.03 12.19 2.90
CA LYS A 94 5.84 12.57 2.13
C LYS A 94 5.34 11.44 1.23
N ILE A 95 6.26 10.67 0.64
CA ILE A 95 5.92 9.46 -0.14
C ILE A 95 5.33 8.39 0.77
N LEU A 96 5.94 8.16 1.92
CA LEU A 96 5.48 7.21 2.92
C LEU A 96 4.02 7.49 3.32
N ILE A 97 3.69 8.75 3.66
CA ILE A 97 2.33 9.17 4.00
C ILE A 97 1.36 8.93 2.83
N ALA A 98 1.75 9.31 1.62
CA ALA A 98 0.89 9.19 0.45
C ALA A 98 0.58 7.73 0.09
N VAL A 99 1.57 6.83 0.20
CA VAL A 99 1.38 5.39 0.03
C VAL A 99 0.41 4.85 1.07
N GLY A 100 0.56 5.22 2.35
CA GLY A 100 -0.39 4.80 3.40
C GLY A 100 -1.82 5.26 3.13
N TYR A 101 -2.01 6.52 2.70
CA TYR A 101 -3.34 7.03 2.34
C TYR A 101 -3.96 6.27 1.16
N ALA A 102 -3.15 5.92 0.15
CA ALA A 102 -3.61 5.16 -1.01
C ALA A 102 -4.11 3.76 -0.66
N HIS A 103 -3.75 3.21 0.50
CA HIS A 103 -4.21 1.92 1.01
C HIS A 103 -5.58 1.95 1.70
N SER A 104 -6.22 3.13 1.85
CA SER A 104 -7.56 3.24 2.46
C SER A 104 -8.63 2.31 1.84
N PRO A 105 -8.65 2.00 0.53
CA PRO A 105 -9.60 1.03 -0.02
C PRO A 105 -9.46 -0.37 0.57
N GLY A 106 -8.29 -0.73 1.08
CA GLY A 106 -8.05 -2.02 1.74
C GLY A 106 -8.93 -2.24 2.98
N LEU A 107 -9.38 -1.17 3.64
CA LEU A 107 -10.33 -1.25 4.77
C LEU A 107 -11.65 -1.91 4.37
N LEU A 108 -12.05 -1.84 3.09
CA LEU A 108 -13.27 -2.51 2.62
C LEU A 108 -13.20 -4.04 2.72
N ARG A 109 -12.01 -4.60 2.90
CA ARG A 109 -11.81 -6.04 3.13
C ARG A 109 -12.44 -6.54 4.42
N PHE A 110 -12.75 -5.65 5.38
CA PHE A 110 -13.56 -6.01 6.55
C PHE A 110 -14.96 -6.52 6.19
N PHE A 111 -15.47 -6.19 5.01
CA PHE A 111 -16.75 -6.69 4.50
C PHE A 111 -16.63 -8.05 3.75
N ALA A 112 -15.43 -8.56 3.55
CA ALA A 112 -15.17 -9.83 2.87
C ALA A 112 -15.27 -11.04 3.83
N VAL A 113 -16.36 -11.08 4.62
CA VAL A 113 -16.55 -12.08 5.70
C VAL A 113 -17.11 -13.42 5.24
N THR A 114 -17.60 -13.50 3.99
CA THR A 114 -18.09 -14.74 3.39
C THR A 114 -17.21 -15.19 2.24
N PRO A 115 -17.05 -16.50 1.98
CA PRO A 115 -16.22 -17.00 0.89
C PRO A 115 -16.58 -16.40 -0.47
N ASP A 116 -17.86 -16.19 -0.75
CA ASP A 116 -18.34 -15.67 -2.03
C ASP A 116 -17.94 -14.19 -2.25
N LEU A 117 -17.85 -13.40 -1.17
CA LEU A 117 -17.47 -11.99 -1.22
C LEU A 117 -15.95 -11.80 -1.12
N MET A 118 -15.21 -12.76 -0.59
CA MET A 118 -13.77 -12.63 -0.33
C MET A 118 -13.00 -12.30 -1.61
N ILE A 119 -13.11 -13.13 -2.64
CA ILE A 119 -12.37 -12.97 -3.89
C ILE A 119 -12.74 -11.65 -4.59
N PRO A 120 -14.02 -11.34 -4.86
CA PRO A 120 -14.40 -10.08 -5.49
C PRO A 120 -13.92 -8.84 -4.74
N ILE A 121 -14.06 -8.81 -3.41
CA ILE A 121 -13.66 -7.64 -2.61
C ILE A 121 -12.13 -7.49 -2.60
N ILE A 122 -11.36 -8.56 -2.47
CA ILE A 122 -9.90 -8.50 -2.52
C ILE A 122 -9.43 -7.96 -3.89
N PHE A 123 -9.96 -8.48 -5.00
CA PHE A 123 -9.61 -7.98 -6.33
C PHE A 123 -9.97 -6.50 -6.49
N LEU A 124 -11.22 -6.13 -6.17
CA LEU A 124 -11.68 -4.75 -6.28
C LEU A 124 -10.80 -3.79 -5.49
N THR A 125 -10.54 -4.10 -4.22
CA THR A 125 -9.71 -3.26 -3.35
C THR A 125 -8.27 -3.18 -3.83
N GLN A 126 -7.72 -4.26 -4.39
CA GLN A 126 -6.35 -4.27 -4.92
C GLN A 126 -6.21 -3.34 -6.14
N PHE A 127 -7.16 -3.41 -7.10
CA PHE A 127 -7.18 -2.48 -8.23
C PHE A 127 -7.37 -1.03 -7.77
N TRP A 128 -8.20 -0.81 -6.76
CA TRP A 128 -8.45 0.52 -6.22
C TRP A 128 -7.20 1.10 -5.52
N ILE A 129 -6.52 0.31 -4.70
CA ILE A 129 -5.23 0.68 -4.10
C ILE A 129 -4.22 1.03 -5.19
N PHE A 130 -4.12 0.19 -6.25
CA PHE A 130 -3.19 0.43 -7.34
C PHE A 130 -3.47 1.75 -8.07
N ALA A 131 -4.75 2.07 -8.34
CA ALA A 131 -5.16 3.36 -8.89
C ALA A 131 -4.81 4.52 -7.95
N GLY A 132 -5.04 4.36 -6.65
CA GLY A 132 -4.65 5.31 -5.61
C GLY A 132 -3.14 5.57 -5.58
N LEU A 133 -2.32 4.52 -5.69
CA LEU A 133 -0.86 4.62 -5.77
C LEU A 133 -0.40 5.37 -7.02
N ILE A 134 -1.01 5.14 -8.19
CA ILE A 134 -0.69 5.88 -9.41
C ILE A 134 -1.01 7.37 -9.24
N ILE A 135 -2.19 7.70 -8.71
CA ILE A 135 -2.62 9.08 -8.50
C ILE A 135 -1.74 9.77 -7.47
N SER A 136 -1.50 9.14 -6.31
CA SER A 136 -0.66 9.69 -5.24
C SER A 136 0.77 9.94 -5.74
N THR A 137 1.38 8.96 -6.42
CA THR A 137 2.73 9.06 -6.98
C THR A 137 2.82 10.21 -7.96
N LYS A 138 1.83 10.36 -8.88
CA LYS A 138 1.79 11.47 -9.82
C LYS A 138 1.78 12.83 -9.12
N GLN A 139 0.90 13.00 -8.13
CA GLN A 139 0.73 14.29 -7.45
C GLN A 139 1.94 14.64 -6.58
N ILE A 140 2.43 13.66 -5.81
CA ILE A 140 3.56 13.86 -4.90
C ILE A 140 4.85 14.17 -5.64
N LEU A 141 5.13 13.42 -6.72
CA LEU A 141 6.34 13.61 -7.52
C LEU A 141 6.20 14.74 -8.56
N SER A 142 5.04 15.42 -8.62
CA SER A 142 4.74 16.46 -9.61
C SER A 142 4.95 16.01 -11.06
N LEU A 143 4.62 14.73 -11.36
CA LEU A 143 4.84 14.16 -12.68
C LEU A 143 3.84 14.72 -13.69
N LYS A 144 4.34 15.08 -14.88
CA LYS A 144 3.49 15.56 -15.99
C LYS A 144 2.68 14.42 -16.61
N SER A 145 3.27 13.23 -16.72
CA SER A 145 2.68 12.08 -17.41
C SER A 145 2.04 11.07 -16.44
N ASN A 146 0.81 10.63 -16.78
CA ASN A 146 0.16 9.50 -16.11
C ASN A 146 0.91 8.18 -16.37
N ILE A 147 1.45 8.02 -17.59
CA ILE A 147 2.18 6.82 -18.00
C ILE A 147 3.45 6.67 -17.16
N LYS A 148 4.15 7.78 -16.88
CA LYS A 148 5.35 7.74 -16.03
C LYS A 148 5.01 7.32 -14.60
N SER A 149 3.92 7.87 -14.03
CA SER A 149 3.45 7.47 -12.70
C SER A 149 3.05 6.00 -12.65
N PHE A 150 2.31 5.53 -13.66
CA PHE A 150 1.97 4.12 -13.81
C PHE A 150 3.23 3.25 -13.88
N GLY A 151 4.21 3.63 -14.71
CA GLY A 151 5.46 2.90 -14.87
C GLY A 151 6.24 2.77 -13.55
N ILE A 152 6.33 3.85 -12.75
CA ILE A 152 6.98 3.83 -11.43
C ILE A 152 6.30 2.85 -10.48
N VAL A 153 4.97 2.94 -10.37
CA VAL A 153 4.19 2.07 -9.48
C VAL A 153 4.24 0.61 -9.95
N PHE A 154 4.09 0.39 -11.26
CA PHE A 154 4.12 -0.95 -11.86
C PHE A 154 5.48 -1.62 -11.72
N LEU A 155 6.57 -0.88 -11.96
CA LEU A 155 7.93 -1.40 -11.77
C LEU A 155 8.19 -1.72 -10.30
N SER A 156 7.74 -0.87 -9.36
CA SER A 156 7.80 -1.15 -7.93
C SER A 156 7.07 -2.45 -7.59
N PHE A 157 5.87 -2.65 -8.15
CA PHE A 157 5.09 -3.86 -7.98
C PHE A 157 5.82 -5.10 -8.49
N LEU A 158 6.39 -5.05 -9.71
CA LEU A 158 7.12 -6.18 -10.29
C LEU A 158 8.32 -6.58 -9.43
N ILE A 159 9.08 -5.60 -8.93
CA ILE A 159 10.25 -5.88 -8.07
C ILE A 159 9.81 -6.54 -6.77
N ILE A 160 8.77 -6.01 -6.11
CA ILE A 160 8.25 -6.58 -4.86
C ILE A 160 7.71 -7.99 -5.08
N ALA A 161 6.95 -8.20 -6.16
CA ALA A 161 6.44 -9.53 -6.53
C ALA A 161 7.57 -10.53 -6.77
N PHE A 162 8.60 -10.13 -7.53
CA PHE A 162 9.77 -10.97 -7.77
C PHE A 162 10.51 -11.33 -6.48
N LEU A 163 10.75 -10.36 -5.60
CA LEU A 163 11.41 -10.61 -4.31
C LEU A 163 10.58 -11.54 -3.42
N SER A 164 9.26 -11.34 -3.40
CA SER A 164 8.34 -12.17 -2.60
C SER A 164 8.33 -13.62 -3.10
N ILE A 165 8.23 -13.83 -4.42
CA ILE A 165 8.27 -15.17 -5.04
C ILE A 165 9.61 -15.84 -4.77
N SER A 166 10.72 -15.12 -4.98
CA SER A 166 12.08 -15.65 -4.73
C SER A 166 12.26 -16.07 -3.28
N PHE A 167 11.75 -15.29 -2.33
CA PHE A 167 11.78 -15.63 -0.91
C PHE A 167 10.99 -16.90 -0.60
N VAL A 168 9.75 -17.01 -1.12
CA VAL A 168 8.90 -18.20 -0.92
C VAL A 168 9.58 -19.44 -1.51
N MET A 169 10.09 -19.35 -2.75
CA MET A 169 10.77 -20.48 -3.40
C MET A 169 12.03 -20.91 -2.64
N SER A 170 12.80 -19.98 -2.09
CA SER A 170 13.97 -20.31 -1.27
C SER A 170 13.59 -21.10 0.01
N ARG A 171 12.42 -20.77 0.59
CA ARG A 171 11.93 -21.51 1.77
C ARG A 171 11.44 -22.90 1.44
N ILE A 172 10.74 -23.06 0.32
CA ILE A 172 10.29 -24.39 -0.16
C ILE A 172 11.49 -25.30 -0.41
N ASN A 173 12.52 -24.82 -1.09
CA ASN A 173 13.73 -25.57 -1.39
C ASN A 173 14.58 -25.90 -0.15
N ALA A 174 14.40 -25.18 0.95
CA ALA A 174 15.09 -25.44 2.21
C ALA A 174 14.39 -26.48 3.10
N LEU A 175 13.16 -26.94 2.74
CA LEU A 175 12.47 -27.99 3.46
C LEU A 175 13.11 -29.35 3.13
N PRO A 176 13.41 -30.20 4.14
CA PRO A 176 13.94 -31.54 3.89
C PRO A 176 12.89 -32.40 3.16
N ILE A 177 13.33 -33.12 2.13
CA ILE A 177 12.47 -33.96 1.26
C ILE A 177 11.67 -35.00 2.07
N SER A 178 12.14 -35.35 3.28
CA SER A 178 11.49 -36.31 4.20
C SER A 178 10.12 -35.88 4.75
N THR A 179 9.70 -34.62 4.53
CA THR A 179 8.40 -34.11 5.01
C THR A 179 7.30 -34.16 3.94
N ILE A 180 7.60 -34.68 2.73
CA ILE A 180 6.68 -34.69 1.57
C ILE A 180 6.19 -36.12 1.25
N SER A 181 6.66 -37.13 2.00
CA SER A 181 6.26 -38.55 1.86
C SER A 181 5.13 -38.95 2.82
#